data_722f8d3c5a7e59cd1fe22e9192c67e74
#
_entry.id   722f8d3c5a7e59cd1fe22e9192c67e74
#
_cell.length_a   1.000
_cell.length_b   1.000
_cell.length_c   1.000
_cell.angle_alpha   90.00
_cell.angle_beta   90.00
_cell.angle_gamma   90.00
#
_symmetry.space_group_name_H-M   'P 1'
#
loop_
_entity.id
_entity.type
_entity.pdbx_description
1 polymer ?
#
loop_
_entity_poly.entity_id
_entity_poly.type
_entity_poly.pdbx_seq_one_letter_code
_entity_poly.pdbx_strand_id
1 'polypeptide(L)' 'MNKRTIKFVERRLLKAMMEDEKELRQLLATETEEVPEQQLDGLMVKIEQLLGRIMVNQNKLMLLQDLV' A
#
# COMPACT_ATOMS: atom_id res chain seq x y z
N MET A 1 -6.00 -24.75 4.76
CA MET A 1 -6.09 -23.56 5.65
C MET A 1 -7.55 -23.33 6.01
N ASN A 2 -7.89 -23.13 7.26
CA ASN A 2 -9.28 -22.96 7.62
C ASN A 2 -9.77 -21.53 7.39
N LYS A 3 -11.10 -21.38 7.31
CA LYS A 3 -11.72 -20.08 7.02
C LYS A 3 -11.36 -18.99 8.01
N ARG A 4 -11.17 -19.36 9.26
CA ARG A 4 -10.83 -18.40 10.34
C ARG A 4 -9.46 -17.80 10.12
N THR A 5 -8.49 -18.62 9.76
CA THR A 5 -7.13 -18.18 9.47
C THR A 5 -7.12 -17.28 8.23
N ILE A 6 -7.86 -17.68 7.19
CA ILE A 6 -7.96 -16.90 5.95
C ILE A 6 -8.53 -15.51 6.22
N LYS A 7 -9.62 -15.42 7.00
CA LYS A 7 -10.22 -14.13 7.36
C LYS A 7 -9.28 -13.26 8.17
N PHE A 8 -8.51 -13.86 9.07
CA PHE A 8 -7.53 -13.13 9.86
C PHE A 8 -6.47 -12.50 8.96
N VAL A 9 -5.93 -13.28 8.02
CA VAL A 9 -4.92 -12.80 7.09
C VAL A 9 -5.49 -11.73 6.17
N GLU A 10 -6.71 -11.92 5.66
CA GLU A 10 -7.39 -10.91 4.84
C GLU A 10 -7.49 -9.57 5.57
N ARG A 11 -7.93 -9.58 6.82
CA ARG A 11 -8.07 -8.36 7.60
C ARG A 11 -6.74 -7.65 7.79
N ARG A 12 -5.68 -8.42 8.04
CA ARG A 12 -4.33 -7.88 8.18
C ARG A 12 -3.84 -7.23 6.90
N LEU A 13 -4.06 -7.89 5.76
CA LEU A 13 -3.68 -7.37 4.46
C LEU A 13 -4.46 -6.10 4.11
N LEU A 14 -5.78 -6.11 4.33
CA LEU A 14 -6.62 -4.95 4.06
C LEU A 14 -6.22 -3.76 4.93
N LYS A 15 -5.95 -4.00 6.21
CA LYS A 15 -5.51 -2.95 7.12
C LYS A 15 -4.19 -2.34 6.67
N ALA A 16 -3.23 -3.17 6.30
CA ALA A 16 -1.92 -2.71 5.81
C ALA A 16 -2.07 -1.88 4.53
N MET A 17 -2.93 -2.32 3.61
CA MET A 17 -3.20 -1.60 2.37
C MET A 17 -3.86 -0.25 2.64
N MET A 18 -4.81 -0.19 3.56
CA MET A 18 -5.47 1.07 3.93
C MET A 18 -4.48 2.06 4.55
N GLU A 19 -3.60 1.58 5.41
CA GLU A 19 -2.55 2.41 6.01
C GLU A 19 -1.59 2.96 4.96
N ASP A 20 -1.17 2.13 4.02
CA ASP A 20 -0.28 2.54 2.93
C ASP A 20 -0.97 3.53 1.99
N GLU A 21 -2.25 3.31 1.66
CA GLU A 21 -3.03 4.24 0.86
C GLU A 21 -3.17 5.60 1.55
N LYS A 22 -3.44 5.58 2.84
CA LYS A 22 -3.56 6.81 3.63
C LYS A 22 -2.26 7.60 3.60
N GLU A 23 -1.13 6.92 3.80
CA GLU A 23 0.18 7.56 3.74
C GLU A 23 0.46 8.13 2.35
N LEU A 24 0.12 7.38 1.30
CA LEU A 24 0.28 7.84 -0.07
C LEU A 24 -0.55 9.09 -0.35
N ARG A 25 -1.81 9.12 0.08
CA ARG A 25 -2.68 10.29 -0.08
C ARG A 25 -2.13 11.49 0.66
N GLN A 26 -1.60 11.29 1.87
CA GLN A 26 -0.98 12.36 2.65
C GLN A 26 0.24 12.93 1.94
N LEU A 27 1.09 12.07 1.38
CA LEU A 27 2.25 12.51 0.62
C LEU A 27 1.85 13.33 -0.60
N LEU A 28 0.86 12.87 -1.35
CA LEU A 28 0.39 13.57 -2.53
C LEU A 28 -0.30 14.90 -2.18
N ALA A 29 -1.00 14.94 -1.06
CA ALA A 29 -1.70 16.15 -0.61
C ALA A 29 -0.76 17.20 -0.05
N THR A 30 0.36 16.80 0.58
CA THR A 30 1.36 17.74 1.09
C THR A 30 2.25 18.30 0.00
N GLU A 31 2.18 17.75 -1.19
CA GLU A 31 2.93 18.24 -2.31
C GLU A 31 2.24 19.41 -2.94
N THR A 32 2.67 20.55 -2.52
CA THR A 32 2.31 21.78 -3.20
C THR A 32 3.18 21.92 -4.44
N GLU A 33 2.75 22.78 -5.34
CA GLU A 33 3.35 23.01 -6.63
C GLU A 33 4.81 23.47 -6.59
N GLU A 34 5.35 23.71 -5.41
CA GLU A 34 6.68 24.30 -5.21
C GLU A 34 7.70 23.33 -4.60
N VAL A 35 7.60 22.05 -4.92
CA VAL A 35 8.61 21.10 -4.44
C VAL A 35 9.89 21.28 -5.26
N PRO A 36 11.03 21.57 -4.64
CA PRO A 36 12.29 21.67 -5.37
C PRO A 36 12.61 20.35 -6.08
N GLU A 37 13.15 20.45 -7.27
CA GLU A 37 13.48 19.28 -8.09
C GLU A 37 14.35 18.27 -7.34
N GLN A 38 15.23 18.76 -6.48
CA GLN A 38 16.11 17.92 -5.66
C GLN A 38 15.36 17.02 -4.69
N GLN A 39 14.17 17.45 -4.26
CA GLN A 39 13.32 16.67 -3.34
C GLN A 39 12.37 15.73 -4.08
N LEU A 40 12.13 15.99 -5.36
CA LEU A 40 11.24 15.16 -6.16
C LEU A 40 11.72 13.73 -6.28
N ASP A 41 13.03 13.52 -6.42
CA ASP A 41 13.59 12.16 -6.54
C ASP A 41 13.35 11.33 -5.29
N GLY A 42 13.61 11.91 -4.12
CA GLY A 42 13.38 11.23 -2.85
C GLY A 42 11.90 10.91 -2.63
N LEU A 43 11.04 11.84 -3.01
CA LEU A 43 9.61 11.67 -2.93
C LEU A 43 9.11 10.59 -3.85
N MET A 44 9.61 10.57 -5.08
CA MET A 44 9.27 9.56 -6.06
C MET A 44 9.64 8.16 -5.59
N VAL A 45 10.82 8.02 -4.96
CA VAL A 45 11.24 6.74 -4.38
C VAL A 45 10.25 6.31 -3.29
N LYS A 46 9.82 7.22 -2.43
CA LYS A 46 8.89 6.91 -1.36
C LYS A 46 7.52 6.50 -1.90
N ILE A 47 7.02 7.19 -2.92
CA ILE A 47 5.77 6.85 -3.59
C ILE A 47 5.86 5.48 -4.23
N GLU A 48 6.95 5.18 -4.92
CA GLU A 48 7.15 3.86 -5.54
C GLU A 48 7.18 2.74 -4.50
N GLN A 49 7.82 2.98 -3.34
CA GLN A 49 7.84 2.00 -2.26
C GLN A 49 6.44 1.72 -1.72
N LEU A 50 5.63 2.76 -1.52
CA LEU A 50 4.25 2.59 -1.06
C LEU A 50 3.39 1.85 -2.08
N LEU A 51 3.49 2.23 -3.35
CA LEU A 51 2.78 1.55 -4.42
C LEU A 51 3.20 0.10 -4.54
N GLY A 52 4.49 -0.19 -4.40
CA GLY A 52 5.00 -1.56 -4.41
C GLY A 52 4.42 -2.40 -3.30
N ARG A 53 4.35 -1.87 -2.07
CA ARG A 53 3.76 -2.61 -0.94
C ARG A 53 2.26 -2.85 -1.15
N ILE A 54 1.54 -1.86 -1.65
CA ILE A 54 0.11 -1.99 -1.93
C ILE A 54 -0.12 -3.09 -2.97
N MET A 55 0.66 -3.10 -4.04
CA MET A 55 0.56 -4.10 -5.10
C MET A 55 0.88 -5.51 -4.60
N VAL A 56 1.94 -5.66 -3.79
CA VAL A 56 2.30 -6.95 -3.22
C VAL A 56 1.19 -7.47 -2.32
N ASN A 57 0.64 -6.62 -1.46
CA ASN A 57 -0.44 -7.01 -0.57
C ASN A 57 -1.73 -7.33 -1.33
N GLN A 58 -2.00 -6.60 -2.40
CA GLN A 58 -3.14 -6.87 -3.28
C GLN A 58 -3.01 -8.24 -3.94
N ASN A 59 -1.83 -8.58 -4.44
CA ASN A 59 -1.57 -9.90 -5.02
C ASN A 59 -1.71 -11.00 -3.99
N LYS A 60 -1.22 -10.80 -2.78
CA LYS A 60 -1.38 -11.75 -1.68
C LYS A 60 -2.87 -11.99 -1.38
N LEU A 61 -3.64 -10.92 -1.34
CA LEU A 61 -5.08 -11.00 -1.09
C LEU A 61 -5.79 -11.80 -2.18
N MET A 62 -5.45 -11.55 -3.45
CA MET A 62 -6.01 -12.28 -4.57
C MET A 62 -5.70 -13.78 -4.50
N LEU A 63 -4.44 -14.13 -4.20
CA LEU A 63 -4.03 -15.51 -4.03
C LEU A 63 -4.77 -16.18 -2.88
N LEU A 64 -4.94 -15.46 -1.78
CA LEU A 64 -5.66 -15.96 -0.63
C LEU A 64 -7.13 -16.25 -0.95
N GLN A 65 -7.76 -15.39 -1.73
CA GLN A 65 -9.15 -15.57 -2.17
C GLN A 65 -9.30 -16.79 -3.07
N ASP A 66 -8.30 -17.11 -3.87
CA ASP A 66 -8.31 -18.30 -4.72
C ASP A 66 -8.23 -19.60 -3.92
N LEU A 67 -7.75 -19.54 -2.69
CA LEU A 67 -7.64 -20.71 -1.81
C LEU A 67 -8.92 -21.03 -1.04
N VAL A 68 -9.93 -20.19 -1.15
CA VAL A 68 -11.19 -20.36 -0.40
C VAL A 68 -12.17 -21.26 -1.14
#